data_c90a8e782f83dafa61d47cb94bdbac32
#
_entry.id   c90a8e782f83dafa61d47cb94bdbac32
#
_cell.length_a   1.000
_cell.length_b   1.000
_cell.length_c   1.000
_cell.angle_alpha   90.00
_cell.angle_beta   90.00
_cell.angle_gamma   90.00
#
_symmetry.space_group_name_H-M   'P 1'
#
loop_
_entity.id
_entity.type
_entity.pdbx_description
1 polymer ?
#
loop_
_entity_poly.entity_id
_entity_poly.type
_entity_poly.pdbx_seq_one_letter_code
_entity_poly.pdbx_strand_id
1 'polypeptide(L)'
;MAKTYNELYLTMRRALKEAGLEDFALEARRLLAQAAGYTDAQLIARFYLYAGDEAERKAAELLERRLKGEPLAYISGSWDFYGMKLLVNPNVLIPRTDTEVLVFTALELLRGQAAEPRILDLCCGSGCIGCALAHELPAARVYLADISPEALSVARKNVGLHHLGNRCVCMDADALSPPPLRMSNFDMIACNPPYISAAEMEKLDPSVRDWEPALALDGGEDGLIFYRAVLEHWGSVLKDDGIIIFEVGEGQAESVRALLTEAGFYNLGCALDTIGVERVVYGRKRKTTSSR
;
A
#
# COMPACT_ATOMS: atom_id res chain seq x y z
N MET A 1 21.00 13.60 -34.95
CA MET A 1 19.73 13.74 -35.72
C MET A 1 18.60 13.70 -34.71
N ALA A 2 17.62 14.55 -34.80
CA ALA A 2 16.45 14.52 -33.92
C ALA A 2 15.70 13.21 -34.13
N LYS A 3 15.32 12.56 -33.05
CA LYS A 3 14.57 11.30 -33.07
C LYS A 3 13.08 11.58 -32.91
N THR A 4 12.26 10.74 -33.53
CA THR A 4 10.82 10.74 -33.27
C THR A 4 10.52 10.09 -31.90
N TYR A 5 9.35 10.38 -31.32
CA TYR A 5 8.91 9.68 -30.08
C TYR A 5 8.84 8.16 -30.29
N ASN A 6 8.49 7.69 -31.49
CA ASN A 6 8.48 6.25 -31.77
C ASN A 6 9.89 5.64 -31.75
N GLU A 7 10.89 6.33 -32.31
CA GLU A 7 12.29 5.87 -32.27
C GLU A 7 12.83 5.81 -30.85
N LEU A 8 12.51 6.81 -30.01
CA LEU A 8 12.86 6.81 -28.60
C LEU A 8 12.16 5.66 -27.87
N TYR A 9 10.86 5.47 -28.08
CA TYR A 9 10.09 4.36 -27.50
C TYR A 9 10.71 3.00 -27.84
N LEU A 10 11.01 2.76 -29.12
CA LEU A 10 11.60 1.50 -29.57
C LEU A 10 13.00 1.26 -28.97
N THR A 11 13.78 2.32 -28.80
CA THR A 11 15.10 2.27 -28.15
C THR A 11 14.96 1.90 -26.68
N MET A 12 14.11 2.60 -25.93
CA MET A 12 13.85 2.32 -24.51
C MET A 12 13.28 0.92 -24.28
N ARG A 13 12.28 0.55 -25.11
CA ARG A 13 11.67 -0.78 -25.08
C ARG A 13 12.68 -1.90 -25.27
N ARG A 14 13.62 -1.71 -26.20
CA ARG A 14 14.71 -2.69 -26.44
C ARG A 14 15.62 -2.80 -25.24
N ALA A 15 16.09 -1.68 -24.69
CA ALA A 15 16.99 -1.66 -23.54
C ALA A 15 16.36 -2.33 -22.30
N LEU A 16 15.08 -2.04 -22.01
CA LEU A 16 14.38 -2.68 -20.89
C LEU A 16 14.15 -4.17 -21.11
N LYS A 17 13.88 -4.60 -22.35
CA LYS A 17 13.77 -6.02 -22.69
C LYS A 17 15.09 -6.77 -22.53
N GLU A 18 16.19 -6.16 -22.98
CA GLU A 18 17.55 -6.72 -22.86
C GLU A 18 17.99 -6.80 -21.38
N ALA A 19 17.48 -5.93 -20.53
CA ALA A 19 17.66 -5.97 -19.08
C ALA A 19 16.75 -7.00 -18.37
N GLY A 20 15.89 -7.73 -19.09
CA GLY A 20 15.06 -8.82 -18.55
C GLY A 20 13.77 -8.38 -17.88
N LEU A 21 13.34 -7.13 -18.05
CA LEU A 21 12.07 -6.67 -17.48
C LEU A 21 10.87 -7.27 -18.24
N GLU A 22 9.86 -7.76 -17.50
CA GLU A 22 8.69 -8.40 -18.10
C GLU A 22 7.78 -7.38 -18.80
N ASP A 23 7.47 -6.28 -18.13
CA ASP A 23 6.58 -5.21 -18.62
C ASP A 23 7.28 -4.14 -19.46
N PHE A 24 8.40 -4.48 -20.10
CA PHE A 24 9.29 -3.56 -20.80
C PHE A 24 8.57 -2.61 -21.77
N ALA A 25 7.51 -3.06 -22.42
CA ALA A 25 6.77 -2.26 -23.40
C ALA A 25 5.90 -1.18 -22.73
N LEU A 26 5.23 -1.54 -21.63
CA LEU A 26 4.43 -0.62 -20.82
C LEU A 26 5.34 0.38 -20.12
N GLU A 27 6.42 -0.08 -19.51
CA GLU A 27 7.38 0.76 -18.79
C GLU A 27 8.05 1.77 -19.73
N ALA A 28 8.53 1.35 -20.91
CA ALA A 28 9.10 2.26 -21.90
C ALA A 28 8.13 3.38 -22.30
N ARG A 29 6.86 3.05 -22.48
CA ARG A 29 5.84 4.02 -22.81
C ARG A 29 5.59 5.01 -21.67
N ARG A 30 5.43 4.53 -20.45
CA ARG A 30 5.21 5.37 -19.26
C ARG A 30 6.39 6.31 -18.99
N LEU A 31 7.61 5.79 -19.04
CA LEU A 31 8.82 6.62 -18.88
C LEU A 31 8.94 7.71 -19.96
N LEU A 32 8.69 7.36 -21.22
CA LEU A 32 8.74 8.32 -22.31
C LEU A 32 7.60 9.35 -22.22
N ALA A 33 6.40 8.93 -21.86
CA ALA A 33 5.27 9.82 -21.62
C ALA A 33 5.60 10.84 -20.52
N GLN A 34 6.16 10.39 -19.42
CA GLN A 34 6.62 11.25 -18.32
C GLN A 34 7.71 12.22 -18.77
N ALA A 35 8.71 11.75 -19.51
CA ALA A 35 9.80 12.59 -20.04
C ALA A 35 9.28 13.72 -20.95
N ALA A 36 8.25 13.41 -21.72
CA ALA A 36 7.62 14.34 -22.66
C ALA A 36 6.52 15.24 -22.03
N GLY A 37 6.13 14.98 -20.79
CA GLY A 37 5.01 15.68 -20.12
C GLY A 37 3.64 15.33 -20.72
N TYR A 38 3.46 14.11 -21.24
CA TYR A 38 2.24 13.62 -21.86
C TYR A 38 1.60 12.50 -21.04
N THR A 39 0.31 12.28 -21.26
CA THR A 39 -0.32 11.00 -20.92
C THR A 39 0.08 9.93 -21.95
N ASP A 40 -0.09 8.64 -21.59
CA ASP A 40 0.16 7.53 -22.51
C ASP A 40 -0.58 7.70 -23.84
N ALA A 41 -1.86 8.08 -23.80
CA ALA A 41 -2.67 8.31 -24.99
C ALA A 41 -2.16 9.50 -25.84
N GLN A 42 -1.75 10.58 -25.18
CA GLN A 42 -1.17 11.74 -25.86
C GLN A 42 0.17 11.41 -26.52
N LEU A 43 1.00 10.59 -25.87
CA LEU A 43 2.27 10.13 -26.43
C LEU A 43 2.04 9.26 -27.68
N ILE A 44 1.14 8.27 -27.62
CA ILE A 44 0.82 7.39 -28.74
C ILE A 44 0.36 8.21 -29.95
N ALA A 45 -0.52 9.18 -29.74
CA ALA A 45 -1.01 10.06 -30.82
C ALA A 45 0.11 10.92 -31.45
N ARG A 46 1.28 11.03 -30.81
CA ARG A 46 2.43 11.85 -31.23
C ARG A 46 3.66 11.04 -31.64
N PHE A 47 3.58 9.74 -31.75
CA PHE A 47 4.71 8.86 -32.08
C PHE A 47 5.46 9.28 -33.35
N TYR A 48 4.78 9.86 -34.30
CA TYR A 48 5.36 10.34 -35.57
C TYR A 48 6.06 11.72 -35.47
N LEU A 49 5.87 12.45 -34.38
CA LEU A 49 6.50 13.74 -34.18
C LEU A 49 7.93 13.58 -33.66
N TYR A 50 8.77 14.56 -33.99
CA TYR A 50 10.11 14.63 -33.44
C TYR A 50 10.06 15.06 -31.97
N ALA A 51 10.85 14.38 -31.14
CA ALA A 51 11.04 14.76 -29.74
C ALA A 51 11.99 15.97 -29.68
N GLY A 52 11.70 16.87 -28.75
CA GLY A 52 12.64 17.95 -28.42
C GLY A 52 13.83 17.43 -27.61
N ASP A 53 14.95 18.12 -27.62
CA ASP A 53 16.19 17.77 -26.92
C ASP A 53 15.97 17.52 -25.43
N GLU A 54 15.07 18.28 -24.78
CA GLU A 54 14.74 18.12 -23.38
C GLU A 54 14.04 16.78 -23.10
N ALA A 55 13.07 16.42 -23.93
CA ALA A 55 12.35 15.15 -23.80
C ALA A 55 13.28 13.95 -24.03
N GLU A 56 14.19 14.05 -25.04
CA GLU A 56 15.20 13.03 -25.31
C GLU A 56 16.16 12.87 -24.12
N ARG A 57 16.65 13.96 -23.54
CA ARG A 57 17.54 13.94 -22.37
C ARG A 57 16.84 13.33 -21.15
N LYS A 58 15.61 13.78 -20.83
CA LYS A 58 14.83 13.23 -19.73
C LYS A 58 14.52 11.74 -19.93
N ALA A 59 14.16 11.32 -21.14
CA ALA A 59 13.90 9.92 -21.45
C ALA A 59 15.13 9.05 -21.19
N ALA A 60 16.33 9.51 -21.58
CA ALA A 60 17.58 8.82 -21.31
C ALA A 60 17.87 8.74 -19.79
N GLU A 61 17.65 9.81 -19.04
CA GLU A 61 17.82 9.84 -17.58
C GLU A 61 16.87 8.86 -16.87
N LEU A 62 15.57 8.87 -17.21
CA LEU A 62 14.59 7.97 -16.60
C LEU A 62 14.87 6.51 -16.95
N LEU A 63 15.28 6.24 -18.20
CA LEU A 63 15.70 4.90 -18.62
C LEU A 63 16.91 4.43 -17.82
N GLU A 64 17.93 5.25 -17.63
CA GLU A 64 19.13 4.90 -16.85
C GLU A 64 18.77 4.56 -15.40
N ARG A 65 17.90 5.35 -14.75
CA ARG A 65 17.39 5.07 -13.40
C ARG A 65 16.72 3.70 -13.35
N ARG A 66 15.83 3.41 -14.31
CA ARG A 66 15.14 2.12 -14.38
C ARG A 66 16.09 0.94 -14.62
N LEU A 67 17.08 1.09 -15.47
CA LEU A 67 18.11 0.07 -15.73
C LEU A 67 19.02 -0.18 -14.52
N LYS A 68 19.15 0.77 -13.60
CA LYS A 68 19.80 0.58 -12.29
C LYS A 68 18.94 -0.14 -11.27
N GLY A 69 17.71 -0.54 -11.62
CA GLY A 69 16.80 -1.29 -10.76
C GLY A 69 15.76 -0.41 -10.04
N GLU A 70 15.80 0.92 -10.17
CA GLU A 70 14.83 1.79 -9.50
C GLU A 70 13.40 1.46 -9.95
N PRO A 71 12.45 1.22 -9.02
CA PRO A 71 11.07 0.89 -9.36
C PRO A 71 10.39 1.96 -10.18
N LEU A 72 9.62 1.55 -11.20
CA LEU A 72 8.87 2.47 -12.05
C LEU A 72 7.97 3.43 -11.24
N ALA A 73 7.38 2.95 -10.16
CA ALA A 73 6.53 3.74 -9.27
C ALA A 73 7.30 4.93 -8.65
N TYR A 74 8.54 4.71 -8.21
CA TYR A 74 9.36 5.78 -7.64
C TYR A 74 9.88 6.74 -8.69
N ILE A 75 10.24 6.24 -9.87
CA ILE A 75 10.60 7.08 -11.00
C ILE A 75 9.42 7.97 -11.40
N SER A 76 8.21 7.41 -11.43
CA SER A 76 6.97 8.13 -11.76
C SER A 76 6.50 9.07 -10.65
N GLY A 77 6.91 8.81 -9.39
CA GLY A 77 6.46 9.55 -8.22
C GLY A 77 5.00 9.32 -7.86
N SER A 78 4.32 8.41 -8.55
CA SER A 78 2.92 8.06 -8.30
C SER A 78 2.61 6.64 -8.76
N TRP A 79 1.58 6.03 -8.12
CA TRP A 79 1.12 4.69 -8.43
C TRP A 79 -0.40 4.61 -8.33
N ASP A 80 -1.01 3.75 -9.15
CA ASP A 80 -2.45 3.56 -9.13
C ASP A 80 -2.80 2.46 -8.11
N PHE A 81 -3.79 2.71 -7.25
CA PHE A 81 -4.30 1.77 -6.26
C PHE A 81 -5.79 2.03 -6.03
N TYR A 82 -6.59 1.00 -6.12
CA TYR A 82 -8.06 1.03 -5.92
C TYR A 82 -8.75 2.14 -6.73
N GLY A 83 -8.34 2.30 -7.99
CA GLY A 83 -8.85 3.35 -8.88
C GLY A 83 -8.37 4.79 -8.54
N MET A 84 -7.52 4.95 -7.54
CA MET A 84 -6.96 6.23 -7.11
C MET A 84 -5.50 6.34 -7.52
N LYS A 85 -5.07 7.54 -7.93
CA LYS A 85 -3.65 7.83 -8.16
C LYS A 85 -3.02 8.34 -6.88
N LEU A 86 -2.08 7.60 -6.32
CA LEU A 86 -1.38 7.95 -5.07
C LEU A 86 0.07 8.39 -5.35
N LEU A 87 0.54 9.35 -4.61
CA LEU A 87 1.95 9.72 -4.57
C LEU A 87 2.71 8.64 -3.80
N VAL A 88 3.87 8.26 -4.34
CA VAL A 88 4.80 7.32 -3.72
C VAL A 88 6.24 7.80 -3.90
N ASN A 89 7.12 7.41 -3.00
CA ASN A 89 8.55 7.65 -3.06
C ASN A 89 9.29 6.57 -2.22
N PRO A 90 10.62 6.53 -2.17
CA PRO A 90 11.36 5.49 -1.43
C PRO A 90 11.12 5.42 0.09
N ASN A 91 10.29 6.29 0.66
CA ASN A 91 9.94 6.25 2.08
C ASN A 91 8.68 5.44 2.39
N VAL A 92 8.00 4.88 1.38
CA VAL A 92 6.78 4.10 1.54
C VAL A 92 6.82 2.85 0.66
N LEU A 93 6.21 1.77 1.13
CA LEU A 93 5.94 0.61 0.30
C LEU A 93 5.10 1.02 -0.92
N ILE A 94 5.46 0.51 -2.10
CA ILE A 94 4.62 0.69 -3.29
C ILE A 94 3.34 -0.11 -3.09
N PRO A 95 2.14 0.51 -3.15
CA PRO A 95 0.88 -0.21 -2.96
C PRO A 95 0.76 -1.41 -3.91
N ARG A 96 0.44 -2.59 -3.36
CA ARG A 96 0.29 -3.83 -4.12
C ARG A 96 -1.16 -4.04 -4.50
N THR A 97 -1.40 -4.67 -5.65
CA THR A 97 -2.76 -5.05 -6.09
C THR A 97 -3.43 -5.99 -5.08
N ASP A 98 -2.66 -6.88 -4.44
CA ASP A 98 -3.18 -7.81 -3.44
C ASP A 98 -3.75 -7.09 -2.21
N THR A 99 -3.20 -5.91 -1.86
CA THR A 99 -3.72 -5.05 -0.78
C THR A 99 -5.13 -4.51 -1.09
N GLU A 100 -5.55 -4.45 -2.36
CA GLU A 100 -6.92 -4.06 -2.73
C GLU A 100 -7.96 -5.06 -2.20
N VAL A 101 -7.58 -6.32 -2.01
CA VAL A 101 -8.43 -7.35 -1.37
C VAL A 101 -8.78 -6.96 0.07
N LEU A 102 -7.82 -6.38 0.80
CA LEU A 102 -8.07 -5.88 2.15
C LEU A 102 -9.11 -4.75 2.14
N VAL A 103 -8.97 -3.78 1.23
CA VAL A 103 -9.93 -2.67 1.09
C VAL A 103 -11.32 -3.20 0.74
N PHE A 104 -11.42 -4.08 -0.26
CA PHE A 104 -12.70 -4.67 -0.66
C PHE A 104 -13.35 -5.42 0.51
N THR A 105 -12.60 -6.27 1.21
CA THR A 105 -13.12 -7.04 2.35
C THR A 105 -13.54 -6.13 3.50
N ALA A 106 -12.77 -5.08 3.80
CA ALA A 106 -13.10 -4.09 4.82
C ALA A 106 -14.43 -3.38 4.52
N LEU A 107 -14.66 -2.98 3.27
CA LEU A 107 -15.90 -2.36 2.83
C LEU A 107 -17.11 -3.29 2.99
N GLU A 108 -16.97 -4.56 2.60
CA GLU A 108 -18.04 -5.55 2.77
C GLU A 108 -18.35 -5.79 4.26
N LEU A 109 -17.34 -5.88 5.11
CA LEU A 109 -17.51 -6.08 6.54
C LEU A 109 -18.12 -4.87 7.26
N LEU A 110 -17.90 -3.65 6.77
CA LEU A 110 -18.48 -2.43 7.33
C LEU A 110 -19.88 -2.13 6.83
N ARG A 111 -20.33 -2.79 5.77
CA ARG A 111 -21.64 -2.54 5.17
C ARG A 111 -22.78 -2.72 6.18
N GLY A 112 -23.53 -1.65 6.42
CA GLY A 112 -24.68 -1.65 7.34
C GLY A 112 -24.34 -1.72 8.83
N GLN A 113 -23.06 -1.58 9.23
CA GLN A 113 -22.64 -1.70 10.63
C GLN A 113 -22.68 -0.37 11.41
N ALA A 114 -22.21 0.70 10.80
CA ALA A 114 -22.21 2.03 11.41
C ALA A 114 -22.54 3.09 10.37
N ALA A 115 -23.28 4.12 10.77
CA ALA A 115 -23.61 5.24 9.88
C ALA A 115 -22.35 6.10 9.60
N GLU A 116 -21.48 6.27 10.59
CA GLU A 116 -20.23 7.04 10.52
C GLU A 116 -19.09 6.16 11.10
N PRO A 117 -18.53 5.20 10.34
CA PRO A 117 -17.52 4.31 10.88
C PRO A 117 -16.22 5.04 11.19
N ARG A 118 -15.63 4.72 12.34
CA ARG A 118 -14.28 5.15 12.72
C ARG A 118 -13.30 4.04 12.41
N ILE A 119 -12.37 4.29 11.52
CA ILE A 119 -11.42 3.31 11.00
C ILE A 119 -10.00 3.75 11.37
N LEU A 120 -9.19 2.82 11.84
CA LEU A 120 -7.76 2.99 12.03
C LEU A 120 -7.05 2.19 10.94
N ASP A 121 -6.26 2.87 10.10
CA ASP A 121 -5.30 2.29 9.18
C ASP A 121 -3.94 2.31 9.87
N LEU A 122 -3.52 1.17 10.41
CA LEU A 122 -2.29 1.02 11.20
C LEU A 122 -1.18 0.45 10.30
N CYS A 123 0.04 0.99 10.39
CA CYS A 123 1.13 0.82 9.43
C CYS A 123 0.73 1.36 8.05
N CYS A 124 0.20 2.59 8.01
CA CYS A 124 -0.49 3.11 6.84
C CYS A 124 0.41 3.38 5.62
N GLY A 125 1.73 3.51 5.78
CA GLY A 125 2.65 3.79 4.69
C GLY A 125 2.26 5.02 3.86
N SER A 126 1.95 4.82 2.59
CA SER A 126 1.45 5.87 1.70
C SER A 126 0.02 6.35 2.04
N GLY A 127 -0.67 5.67 2.95
CA GLY A 127 -2.07 5.88 3.28
C GLY A 127 -3.04 5.25 2.27
N CYS A 128 -2.60 4.31 1.46
CA CYS A 128 -3.39 3.75 0.37
C CYS A 128 -4.69 3.11 0.86
N ILE A 129 -4.65 2.29 1.91
CA ILE A 129 -5.84 1.64 2.50
C ILE A 129 -6.78 2.69 3.08
N GLY A 130 -6.28 3.57 3.95
CA GLY A 130 -7.08 4.58 4.62
C GLY A 130 -7.71 5.57 3.66
N CYS A 131 -6.98 6.02 2.63
CA CYS A 131 -7.51 6.90 1.58
C CYS A 131 -8.60 6.19 0.75
N ALA A 132 -8.40 4.93 0.37
CA ALA A 132 -9.40 4.16 -0.38
C ALA A 132 -10.68 3.97 0.45
N LEU A 133 -10.56 3.57 1.72
CA LEU A 133 -11.72 3.44 2.63
C LEU A 133 -12.45 4.77 2.83
N ALA A 134 -11.73 5.87 2.99
CA ALA A 134 -12.33 7.19 3.12
C ALA A 134 -13.00 7.67 1.82
N HIS A 135 -12.48 7.28 0.65
CA HIS A 135 -13.07 7.58 -0.65
C HIS A 135 -14.41 6.86 -0.83
N GLU A 136 -14.43 5.56 -0.56
CA GLU A 136 -15.60 4.68 -0.73
C GLU A 136 -16.68 4.90 0.35
N LEU A 137 -16.29 5.35 1.55
CA LEU A 137 -17.20 5.59 2.68
C LEU A 137 -17.24 7.09 3.03
N PRO A 138 -18.09 7.90 2.39
CA PRO A 138 -18.10 9.36 2.58
C PRO A 138 -18.37 9.82 4.01
N ALA A 139 -19.01 9.00 4.83
CA ALA A 139 -19.28 9.29 6.23
C ALA A 139 -18.19 8.79 7.19
N ALA A 140 -17.21 8.01 6.72
CA ALA A 140 -16.17 7.46 7.57
C ALA A 140 -15.19 8.53 8.08
N ARG A 141 -14.69 8.32 9.29
CA ARG A 141 -13.52 9.02 9.84
C ARG A 141 -12.35 8.05 9.92
N VAL A 142 -11.28 8.36 9.22
CA VAL A 142 -10.11 7.48 9.08
C VAL A 142 -8.89 8.09 9.76
N TYR A 143 -8.23 7.29 10.57
CA TYR A 143 -6.98 7.62 11.24
C TYR A 143 -5.88 6.79 10.58
N LEU A 144 -4.88 7.48 10.00
CA LEU A 144 -3.75 6.87 9.33
C LEU A 144 -2.56 6.95 10.29
N ALA A 145 -2.13 5.81 10.79
CA ALA A 145 -1.09 5.72 11.81
C ALA A 145 0.15 5.00 11.25
N ASP A 146 1.30 5.59 11.43
CA ASP A 146 2.60 5.01 11.05
C ASP A 146 3.70 5.52 11.98
N ILE A 147 4.75 4.74 12.16
CA ILE A 147 5.91 5.12 12.95
C ILE A 147 6.87 6.05 12.16
N SER A 148 6.84 5.99 10.81
CA SER A 148 7.70 6.78 9.94
C SER A 148 7.11 8.16 9.68
N PRO A 149 7.76 9.25 10.14
CA PRO A 149 7.35 10.61 9.80
C PRO A 149 7.39 10.89 8.30
N GLU A 150 8.31 10.25 7.57
CA GLU A 150 8.45 10.34 6.13
C GLU A 150 7.26 9.68 5.42
N ALA A 151 6.84 8.49 5.86
CA ALA A 151 5.64 7.83 5.36
C ALA A 151 4.39 8.68 5.62
N LEU A 152 4.24 9.22 6.85
CA LEU A 152 3.15 10.12 7.19
C LEU A 152 3.15 11.41 6.35
N SER A 153 4.33 11.89 5.92
CA SER A 153 4.43 13.03 4.99
C SER A 153 3.83 12.67 3.64
N VAL A 154 4.06 11.45 3.13
CA VAL A 154 3.45 10.95 1.89
C VAL A 154 1.94 10.77 2.06
N ALA A 155 1.52 10.11 3.15
CA ALA A 155 0.10 9.91 3.46
C ALA A 155 -0.68 11.24 3.52
N ARG A 156 -0.14 12.27 4.19
CA ARG A 156 -0.74 13.62 4.23
C ARG A 156 -0.90 14.24 2.85
N LYS A 157 0.08 14.05 1.95
CA LYS A 157 -0.01 14.54 0.57
C LYS A 157 -1.12 13.80 -0.20
N ASN A 158 -1.26 12.49 -0.01
CA ASN A 158 -2.31 11.69 -0.61
C ASN A 158 -3.70 12.07 -0.09
N VAL A 159 -3.84 12.27 1.22
CA VAL A 159 -5.06 12.82 1.83
C VAL A 159 -5.43 14.16 1.21
N GLY A 160 -4.45 15.06 1.01
CA GLY A 160 -4.65 16.36 0.36
C GLY A 160 -5.03 16.24 -1.11
N LEU A 161 -4.34 15.38 -1.85
CA LEU A 161 -4.56 15.12 -3.29
C LEU A 161 -6.00 14.68 -3.57
N HIS A 162 -6.56 13.86 -2.69
CA HIS A 162 -7.93 13.33 -2.82
C HIS A 162 -8.98 14.10 -2.01
N HIS A 163 -8.64 15.29 -1.49
CA HIS A 163 -9.56 16.16 -0.73
C HIS A 163 -10.21 15.48 0.49
N LEU A 164 -9.48 14.59 1.16
CA LEU A 164 -9.97 13.81 2.32
C LEU A 164 -9.64 14.45 3.68
N GLY A 165 -9.00 15.62 3.71
CA GLY A 165 -8.44 16.24 4.92
C GLY A 165 -9.45 16.59 6.03
N ASN A 166 -10.75 16.64 5.71
CA ASN A 166 -11.81 16.85 6.70
C ASN A 166 -12.22 15.55 7.44
N ARG A 167 -11.78 14.39 6.99
CA ARG A 167 -12.17 13.07 7.49
C ARG A 167 -10.98 12.14 7.79
N CYS A 168 -9.81 12.45 7.27
CA CYS A 168 -8.59 11.68 7.45
C CYS A 168 -7.60 12.44 8.35
N VAL A 169 -7.07 11.76 9.37
CA VAL A 169 -6.09 12.30 10.30
C VAL A 169 -4.86 11.40 10.30
N CYS A 170 -3.69 11.95 9.92
CA CYS A 170 -2.42 11.24 9.98
C CYS A 170 -1.76 11.47 11.34
N MET A 171 -1.32 10.40 11.99
CA MET A 171 -0.75 10.44 13.33
C MET A 171 0.45 9.52 13.48
N ASP A 172 1.40 9.93 14.31
CA ASP A 172 2.56 9.13 14.70
C ASP A 172 2.12 8.05 15.69
N ALA A 173 2.39 6.79 15.37
CA ALA A 173 2.14 5.67 16.27
C ALA A 173 2.96 4.44 15.86
N ASP A 174 3.55 3.79 16.86
CA ASP A 174 4.27 2.54 16.72
C ASP A 174 3.33 1.36 16.98
N ALA A 175 3.13 0.52 15.96
CA ALA A 175 2.28 -0.67 16.06
C ALA A 175 2.79 -1.71 17.07
N LEU A 176 4.09 -1.69 17.38
CA LEU A 176 4.72 -2.56 18.39
C LEU A 176 4.55 -2.04 19.82
N SER A 177 4.03 -0.84 20.00
CA SER A 177 3.86 -0.17 21.30
C SER A 177 2.37 0.03 21.61
N PRO A 178 2.00 0.26 22.90
CA PRO A 178 0.64 0.61 23.25
C PRO A 178 0.14 1.86 22.54
N PRO A 179 -1.16 1.93 22.19
CA PRO A 179 -1.73 3.09 21.50
C PRO A 179 -1.60 4.37 22.33
N PRO A 180 -1.51 5.54 21.69
CA PRO A 180 -1.54 6.83 22.38
C PRO A 180 -2.77 6.96 23.26
N LEU A 181 -2.62 7.66 24.40
CA LEU A 181 -3.72 7.91 25.35
C LEU A 181 -4.94 8.53 24.63
N ARG A 182 -6.13 8.06 24.97
CA ARG A 182 -7.44 8.48 24.41
C ARG A 182 -7.80 7.95 23.02
N MET A 183 -7.02 7.05 22.44
CA MET A 183 -7.49 6.30 21.28
C MET A 183 -8.50 5.24 21.72
N SER A 184 -9.69 5.29 21.17
CA SER A 184 -10.76 4.32 21.48
C SER A 184 -11.92 4.42 20.50
N ASN A 185 -12.83 3.45 20.59
CA ASN A 185 -14.09 3.45 19.85
C ASN A 185 -13.94 3.37 18.34
N PHE A 186 -12.99 2.57 17.86
CA PHE A 186 -12.89 2.22 16.45
C PHE A 186 -13.84 1.10 16.08
N ASP A 187 -14.49 1.23 14.93
CA ASP A 187 -15.31 0.18 14.33
C ASP A 187 -14.44 -0.85 13.63
N MET A 188 -13.27 -0.39 13.12
CA MET A 188 -12.31 -1.26 12.44
C MET A 188 -10.87 -0.79 12.66
N ILE A 189 -9.97 -1.77 12.80
CA ILE A 189 -8.53 -1.63 12.57
C ILE A 189 -8.21 -2.37 11.28
N ALA A 190 -7.73 -1.66 10.26
CA ALA A 190 -7.15 -2.23 9.05
C ALA A 190 -5.62 -2.12 9.15
N CYS A 191 -4.90 -3.18 8.85
CA CYS A 191 -3.46 -3.19 8.98
C CYS A 191 -2.82 -4.07 7.91
N ASN A 192 -1.92 -3.49 7.13
CA ASN A 192 -0.96 -4.21 6.30
C ASN A 192 0.41 -4.03 6.97
N PRO A 193 0.76 -4.87 7.96
CA PRO A 193 2.01 -4.70 8.70
C PRO A 193 3.18 -5.29 7.91
N PRO A 194 4.42 -4.94 8.26
CA PRO A 194 5.59 -5.70 7.82
C PRO A 194 5.46 -7.17 8.25
N TYR A 195 5.59 -8.10 7.29
CA TYR A 195 5.34 -9.53 7.52
C TYR A 195 6.41 -10.46 6.95
N ILE A 196 7.45 -9.93 6.32
CA ILE A 196 8.51 -10.73 5.71
C ILE A 196 9.45 -11.19 6.81
N SER A 197 9.65 -12.51 6.92
CA SER A 197 10.58 -13.07 7.91
C SER A 197 12.04 -12.75 7.58
N ALA A 198 12.91 -12.78 8.58
CA ALA A 198 14.34 -12.52 8.41
C ALA A 198 14.97 -13.42 7.32
N ALA A 199 14.54 -14.69 7.24
CA ALA A 199 15.04 -15.64 6.24
C ALA A 199 14.54 -15.34 4.81
N GLU A 200 13.38 -14.69 4.67
CA GLU A 200 12.80 -14.29 3.38
C GLU A 200 13.37 -12.94 2.92
N MET A 201 13.72 -12.04 3.85
CA MET A 201 14.35 -10.75 3.52
C MET A 201 15.61 -10.92 2.66
N GLU A 202 16.41 -11.97 2.89
CA GLU A 202 17.61 -12.26 2.11
C GLU A 202 17.31 -12.72 0.66
N LYS A 203 16.10 -13.22 0.42
CA LYS A 203 15.65 -13.79 -0.87
C LYS A 203 14.80 -12.83 -1.69
N LEU A 204 14.52 -11.66 -1.18
CA LEU A 204 13.72 -10.65 -1.88
C LEU A 204 14.34 -10.28 -3.22
N ASP A 205 13.46 -10.01 -4.18
CA ASP A 205 13.88 -9.41 -5.44
C ASP A 205 14.67 -8.12 -5.17
N PRO A 206 15.81 -7.91 -5.85
CA PRO A 206 16.63 -6.71 -5.67
C PRO A 206 15.86 -5.41 -5.85
N SER A 207 14.82 -5.38 -6.71
CA SER A 207 13.98 -4.19 -6.90
C SER A 207 13.13 -3.83 -5.68
N VAL A 208 12.87 -4.80 -4.81
CA VAL A 208 12.18 -4.60 -3.52
C VAL A 208 13.20 -4.33 -2.42
N ARG A 209 14.15 -5.26 -2.24
CA ARG A 209 15.13 -5.24 -1.15
C ARG A 209 15.98 -3.97 -1.12
N ASP A 210 16.45 -3.51 -2.29
CA ASP A 210 17.42 -2.43 -2.40
C ASP A 210 16.78 -1.04 -2.54
N TRP A 211 15.45 -0.97 -2.76
CA TRP A 211 14.75 0.28 -3.05
C TRP A 211 13.59 0.59 -2.11
N GLU A 212 12.87 -0.42 -1.62
CA GLU A 212 11.75 -0.18 -0.71
C GLU A 212 12.22 -0.14 0.75
N PRO A 213 11.56 0.64 1.62
CA PRO A 213 12.06 0.82 2.99
C PRO A 213 11.98 -0.50 3.78
N ALA A 214 13.10 -0.95 4.33
CA ALA A 214 13.16 -2.17 5.14
C ALA A 214 12.16 -2.16 6.30
N LEU A 215 11.89 -0.98 6.87
CA LEU A 215 10.88 -0.79 7.92
C LEU A 215 9.47 -1.22 7.49
N ALA A 216 9.15 -1.18 6.19
CA ALA A 216 7.85 -1.60 5.67
C ALA A 216 7.80 -3.09 5.29
N LEU A 217 8.92 -3.81 5.39
CA LEU A 217 9.07 -5.19 4.95
C LEU A 217 9.34 -6.15 6.10
N ASP A 218 10.23 -5.78 7.03
CA ASP A 218 10.76 -6.66 8.07
C ASP A 218 9.73 -6.96 9.17
N GLY A 219 9.19 -8.18 9.14
CA GLY A 219 8.25 -8.73 10.11
C GLY A 219 8.92 -9.46 11.29
N GLY A 220 10.24 -9.36 11.43
CA GLY A 220 11.01 -10.03 12.47
C GLY A 220 11.38 -11.47 12.12
N GLU A 221 11.74 -12.26 13.11
CA GLU A 221 12.29 -13.61 12.91
C GLU A 221 11.35 -14.53 12.12
N ASP A 222 10.04 -14.53 12.47
CA ASP A 222 9.03 -15.41 11.89
C ASP A 222 7.95 -14.67 11.07
N GLY A 223 8.12 -13.36 10.85
CA GLY A 223 7.16 -12.53 10.12
C GLY A 223 5.86 -12.22 10.87
N LEU A 224 5.76 -12.56 12.16
CA LEU A 224 4.51 -12.45 12.93
C LEU A 224 4.56 -11.44 14.08
N ILE A 225 5.66 -10.72 14.26
CA ILE A 225 5.84 -9.82 15.41
C ILE A 225 4.77 -8.74 15.49
N PHE A 226 4.42 -8.15 14.34
CA PHE A 226 3.41 -7.08 14.29
C PHE A 226 2.00 -7.60 14.60
N TYR A 227 1.63 -8.78 14.10
CA TYR A 227 0.31 -9.36 14.41
C TYR A 227 0.14 -9.60 15.92
N ARG A 228 1.17 -10.15 16.59
CA ARG A 228 1.17 -10.33 18.03
C ARG A 228 1.02 -9.02 18.78
N ALA A 229 1.86 -8.02 18.44
CA ALA A 229 1.86 -6.73 19.10
C ALA A 229 0.55 -5.96 18.90
N VAL A 230 0.01 -5.97 17.66
CA VAL A 230 -1.27 -5.30 17.37
C VAL A 230 -2.41 -5.96 18.14
N LEU A 231 -2.45 -7.28 18.25
CA LEU A 231 -3.48 -7.98 19.02
C LEU A 231 -3.35 -7.71 20.53
N GLU A 232 -2.13 -7.66 21.06
CA GLU A 232 -1.86 -7.39 22.47
C GLU A 232 -2.20 -5.94 22.87
N HIS A 233 -1.77 -4.98 22.07
CA HIS A 233 -1.82 -3.58 22.46
C HIS A 233 -3.04 -2.85 21.88
N TRP A 234 -3.41 -3.10 20.63
CA TRP A 234 -4.38 -2.30 19.90
C TRP A 234 -5.80 -2.87 19.90
N GLY A 235 -5.99 -4.13 20.25
CA GLY A 235 -7.32 -4.72 20.36
C GLY A 235 -8.24 -3.97 21.32
N SER A 236 -7.68 -3.30 22.33
CA SER A 236 -8.42 -2.50 23.31
C SER A 236 -9.12 -1.28 22.74
N VAL A 237 -8.59 -0.67 21.67
CA VAL A 237 -9.17 0.53 21.07
C VAL A 237 -10.39 0.26 20.19
N LEU A 238 -10.64 -1.01 19.83
CA LEU A 238 -11.85 -1.42 19.14
C LEU A 238 -13.07 -1.36 20.05
N LYS A 239 -14.20 -0.97 19.48
CA LYS A 239 -15.52 -1.18 20.11
C LYS A 239 -15.79 -2.66 20.36
N ASP A 240 -16.78 -2.95 21.19
CA ASP A 240 -17.38 -4.28 21.22
C ASP A 240 -17.93 -4.59 19.81
N ASP A 241 -17.69 -5.81 19.34
CA ASP A 241 -18.01 -6.26 17.98
C ASP A 241 -17.22 -5.55 16.84
N GLY A 242 -16.27 -4.70 17.20
CA GLY A 242 -15.34 -4.06 16.24
C GLY A 242 -14.47 -5.07 15.53
N ILE A 243 -14.01 -4.71 14.36
CA ILE A 243 -13.32 -5.60 13.42
C ILE A 243 -11.83 -5.31 13.43
N ILE A 244 -11.02 -6.35 13.45
CA ILE A 244 -9.63 -6.28 13.05
C ILE A 244 -9.44 -7.04 11.74
N ILE A 245 -8.71 -6.43 10.78
CA ILE A 245 -8.44 -7.00 9.47
C ILE A 245 -6.97 -6.78 9.12
N PHE A 246 -6.29 -7.88 8.77
CA PHE A 246 -4.88 -7.90 8.40
C PHE A 246 -4.67 -8.35 6.97
N GLU A 247 -3.75 -7.71 6.26
CA GLU A 247 -3.07 -8.37 5.15
C GLU A 247 -2.06 -9.36 5.72
N VAL A 248 -1.86 -10.50 5.04
CA VAL A 248 -0.94 -11.57 5.45
C VAL A 248 -0.06 -12.01 4.28
N GLY A 249 1.15 -12.41 4.57
CA GLY A 249 2.04 -13.07 3.63
C GLY A 249 1.50 -14.45 3.24
N GLU A 250 1.96 -14.96 2.10
CA GLU A 250 1.61 -16.31 1.66
C GLU A 250 2.00 -17.35 2.73
N GLY A 251 1.03 -18.22 3.07
CA GLY A 251 1.21 -19.26 4.09
C GLY A 251 1.06 -18.79 5.54
N GLN A 252 0.88 -17.49 5.83
CA GLN A 252 0.75 -16.98 7.20
C GLN A 252 -0.70 -17.00 7.74
N ALA A 253 -1.70 -17.17 6.89
CA ALA A 253 -3.11 -17.01 7.26
C ALA A 253 -3.55 -17.90 8.43
N GLU A 254 -3.10 -19.16 8.50
CA GLU A 254 -3.41 -20.07 9.59
C GLU A 254 -2.82 -19.59 10.93
N SER A 255 -1.54 -19.15 10.91
CA SER A 255 -0.86 -18.64 12.10
C SER A 255 -1.54 -17.37 12.63
N VAL A 256 -1.94 -16.45 11.74
CA VAL A 256 -2.63 -15.22 12.14
C VAL A 256 -4.04 -15.52 12.67
N ARG A 257 -4.77 -16.50 12.08
CA ARG A 257 -6.05 -16.96 12.65
C ARG A 257 -5.91 -17.56 14.05
N ALA A 258 -4.83 -18.33 14.29
CA ALA A 258 -4.54 -18.85 15.61
C ALA A 258 -4.31 -17.72 16.62
N LEU A 259 -3.48 -16.72 16.28
CA LEU A 259 -3.24 -15.53 17.11
C LEU A 259 -4.53 -14.75 17.42
N LEU A 260 -5.42 -14.57 16.43
CA LEU A 260 -6.73 -13.94 16.64
C LEU A 260 -7.60 -14.74 17.62
N THR A 261 -7.58 -16.08 17.50
CA THR A 261 -8.32 -16.97 18.42
C THR A 261 -7.81 -16.85 19.85
N GLU A 262 -6.49 -16.88 20.03
CA GLU A 262 -5.83 -16.73 21.34
C GLU A 262 -6.12 -15.36 21.97
N ALA A 263 -6.14 -14.30 21.16
CA ALA A 263 -6.51 -12.94 21.58
C ALA A 263 -8.02 -12.77 21.84
N GLY A 264 -8.81 -13.84 21.69
CA GLY A 264 -10.24 -13.86 22.02
C GLY A 264 -11.15 -13.26 20.94
N PHE A 265 -10.66 -13.04 19.73
CA PHE A 265 -11.51 -12.66 18.60
C PHE A 265 -12.38 -13.83 18.15
N TYR A 266 -13.52 -13.54 17.54
CA TYR A 266 -14.47 -14.51 17.04
C TYR A 266 -14.94 -14.15 15.63
N ASN A 267 -15.73 -15.00 15.02
CA ASN A 267 -16.22 -14.85 13.65
C ASN A 267 -15.10 -14.55 12.65
N LEU A 268 -14.06 -15.41 12.76
CA LEU A 268 -12.87 -15.28 11.92
C LEU A 268 -13.20 -15.60 10.47
N GLY A 269 -12.59 -14.87 9.56
CA GLY A 269 -12.70 -15.11 8.13
C GLY A 269 -11.38 -14.83 7.41
N CYS A 270 -11.38 -15.19 6.14
CA CYS A 270 -10.24 -15.03 5.26
C CYS A 270 -10.74 -14.61 3.87
N ALA A 271 -9.95 -13.83 3.14
CA ALA A 271 -10.20 -13.52 1.73
C ALA A 271 -8.96 -13.86 0.90
N LEU A 272 -9.24 -14.31 -0.34
CA LEU A 272 -8.24 -14.73 -1.30
C LEU A 272 -7.98 -13.62 -2.31
N ASP A 273 -6.75 -13.56 -2.83
CA ASP A 273 -6.43 -12.74 -3.98
C ASP A 273 -6.99 -13.35 -5.28
N THR A 274 -6.72 -12.70 -6.42
CA THR A 274 -7.21 -13.11 -7.73
C THR A 274 -6.65 -14.44 -8.24
N ILE A 275 -5.56 -14.92 -7.65
CA ILE A 275 -4.93 -16.21 -8.00
C ILE A 275 -5.20 -17.30 -6.94
N GLY A 276 -6.01 -17.00 -5.93
CA GLY A 276 -6.47 -17.96 -4.94
C GLY A 276 -5.56 -18.11 -3.71
N VAL A 277 -4.64 -17.16 -3.48
CA VAL A 277 -3.79 -17.13 -2.28
C VAL A 277 -4.50 -16.37 -1.15
N GLU A 278 -4.46 -16.91 0.08
CA GLU A 278 -4.98 -16.22 1.26
C GLU A 278 -4.16 -14.96 1.54
N ARG A 279 -4.79 -13.79 1.41
CA ARG A 279 -4.14 -12.47 1.60
C ARG A 279 -4.71 -11.66 2.74
N VAL A 280 -5.91 -11.97 3.18
CA VAL A 280 -6.58 -11.20 4.22
C VAL A 280 -7.13 -12.14 5.28
N VAL A 281 -6.89 -11.81 6.54
CA VAL A 281 -7.47 -12.50 7.70
C VAL A 281 -8.14 -11.46 8.59
N TYR A 282 -9.33 -11.75 9.09
CA TYR A 282 -10.07 -10.84 9.94
C TYR A 282 -10.81 -11.56 11.08
N GLY A 283 -11.18 -10.80 12.09
CA GLY A 283 -11.99 -11.25 13.20
C GLY A 283 -12.72 -10.11 13.91
N ARG A 284 -13.69 -10.46 14.76
CA ARG A 284 -14.45 -9.52 15.58
C ARG A 284 -14.06 -9.60 17.03
N LYS A 285 -13.93 -8.46 17.69
CA LYS A 285 -13.70 -8.38 19.13
C LYS A 285 -14.95 -8.84 19.89
N ARG A 286 -14.76 -9.75 20.85
CA ARG A 286 -15.87 -10.17 21.72
C ARG A 286 -16.40 -9.00 22.54
N LYS A 287 -17.71 -8.99 22.76
CA LYS A 287 -18.36 -8.03 23.68
C LYS A 287 -17.81 -8.25 25.08
N THR A 288 -17.39 -7.18 25.70
CA THR A 288 -16.99 -7.22 27.12
C THR A 288 -18.24 -7.52 27.94
N THR A 289 -18.34 -8.74 28.48
CA THR A 289 -19.39 -9.05 29.45
C THR A 289 -19.11 -8.23 30.70
N SER A 290 -19.83 -7.14 30.91
CA SER A 290 -19.82 -6.46 32.20
C SER A 290 -20.35 -7.43 33.23
N SER A 291 -19.47 -8.00 34.04
CA SER A 291 -19.88 -8.65 35.30
C SER A 291 -20.59 -7.59 36.14
N ARG A 292 -21.90 -7.70 36.22
CA ARG A 292 -22.70 -6.91 37.15
C ARG A 292 -22.49 -7.39 38.59
#